data_f1f15f15139c63010d27b4c633a9b780
#
_entry.id   f1f15f15139c63010d27b4c633a9b780
#
_cell.length_a   1.000
_cell.length_b   1.000
_cell.length_c   1.000
_cell.angle_alpha   90.00
_cell.angle_beta   90.00
_cell.angle_gamma   90.00
#
_symmetry.space_group_name_H-M   'P 1'
#
loop_
_entity.id
_entity.type
_entity.pdbx_description
1 polymer ?
#
loop_
_entity_poly.entity_id
_entity_poly.type
_entity_poly.pdbx_seq_one_letter_code
_entity_poly.pdbx_strand_id
1 'polypeptide(L)'
;MNSSNNVVTLAGRILMSVVFLLSGVMKLAAYSQVVGYAASKGLPMAGVAIAIAAAVEVLGGIAILAGFQTRIAAWVLFVYLIPTSLVFHNFWTMQGMAQQDNMIHFLKNISIMGGLLILAANGAGGASVDASRARKS
;
A
#
# COMPACT_ATOMS: atom_id res chain seq x y z
N MET A 1 -24.57 3.61 -8.97
CA MET A 1 -24.17 2.40 -8.19
C MET A 1 -25.21 2.16 -7.11
N ASN A 2 -25.67 0.91 -6.96
CA ASN A 2 -26.62 0.55 -5.91
C ASN A 2 -26.00 0.73 -4.52
N SER A 3 -26.82 0.97 -3.49
CA SER A 3 -26.37 1.17 -2.10
C SER A 3 -25.49 0.01 -1.59
N SER A 4 -25.81 -1.23 -1.95
CA SER A 4 -25.01 -2.42 -1.62
C SER A 4 -23.59 -2.35 -2.20
N ASN A 5 -23.41 -1.91 -3.42
CA ASN A 5 -22.11 -1.76 -4.05
C ASN A 5 -21.25 -0.69 -3.34
N ASN A 6 -21.87 0.37 -2.84
CA ASN A 6 -21.17 1.41 -2.09
C ASN A 6 -20.65 0.88 -0.76
N VAL A 7 -21.41 0.05 -0.06
CA VAL A 7 -20.97 -0.59 1.21
C VAL A 7 -19.83 -1.55 0.96
N VAL A 8 -19.92 -2.40 -0.05
CA VAL A 8 -18.84 -3.35 -0.40
C VAL A 8 -17.56 -2.61 -0.79
N THR A 9 -17.66 -1.56 -1.60
CA THR A 9 -16.50 -0.75 -1.98
C THR A 9 -15.87 -0.04 -0.78
N LEU A 10 -16.69 0.49 0.14
CA LEU A 10 -16.19 1.07 1.38
C LEU A 10 -15.44 0.04 2.24
N ALA A 11 -16.04 -1.14 2.44
CA ALA A 11 -15.41 -2.23 3.19
C ALA A 11 -14.06 -2.64 2.55
N GLY A 12 -14.02 -2.79 1.23
CA GLY A 12 -12.78 -3.08 0.49
C GLY A 12 -11.70 -2.02 0.70
N ARG A 13 -12.06 -0.73 0.68
CA ARG A 13 -11.12 0.37 0.97
C ARG A 13 -10.61 0.34 2.42
N ILE A 14 -11.48 0.08 3.39
CA ILE A 14 -11.07 -0.05 4.80
C ILE A 14 -10.04 -1.18 4.93
N LEU A 15 -10.35 -2.37 4.43
CA LEU A 15 -9.44 -3.53 4.49
C LEU A 15 -8.12 -3.26 3.76
N MET A 16 -8.16 -2.64 2.59
CA MET A 16 -6.97 -2.29 1.82
C MET A 16 -6.11 -1.25 2.54
N SER A 17 -6.72 -0.24 3.16
CA SER A 17 -5.99 0.82 3.85
C SER A 17 -5.27 0.35 5.11
N VAL A 18 -5.81 -0.66 5.80
CA VAL A 18 -5.22 -1.19 7.05
C VAL A 18 -3.77 -1.63 6.85
N VAL A 19 -3.47 -2.37 5.78
CA VAL A 19 -2.10 -2.87 5.55
C VAL A 19 -1.11 -1.72 5.37
N PHE A 20 -1.47 -0.67 4.63
CA PHE A 20 -0.60 0.48 4.39
C PHE A 20 -0.43 1.35 5.63
N LEU A 21 -1.53 1.63 6.34
CA LEU A 21 -1.50 2.43 7.57
C LEU A 21 -0.67 1.76 8.65
N LEU A 22 -0.89 0.46 8.91
CA LEU A 22 -0.11 -0.27 9.89
C LEU A 22 1.36 -0.36 9.49
N SER A 23 1.65 -0.69 8.23
CA SER A 23 3.02 -0.79 7.73
C SER A 23 3.76 0.55 7.83
N GLY A 24 3.12 1.66 7.42
CA GLY A 24 3.71 2.99 7.49
C GLY A 24 3.98 3.44 8.93
N VAL A 25 3.01 3.24 9.84
CA VAL A 25 3.17 3.57 11.26
C VAL A 25 4.27 2.72 11.91
N MET A 26 4.34 1.42 11.62
CA MET A 26 5.38 0.54 12.14
C MET A 26 6.77 0.94 11.64
N LYS A 27 6.91 1.38 10.39
CA LYS A 27 8.17 1.94 9.86
C LYS A 27 8.62 3.18 10.62
N LEU A 28 7.69 4.05 11.00
CA LEU A 28 8.00 5.23 11.79
C LEU A 28 8.36 4.87 13.24
N ALA A 29 7.64 3.93 13.86
CA ALA A 29 7.88 3.49 15.23
C ALA A 29 9.24 2.77 15.40
N ALA A 30 9.63 1.98 14.39
CA ALA A 30 10.89 1.22 14.38
C ALA A 30 11.90 1.76 13.35
N TYR A 31 11.92 3.07 13.13
CA TYR A 31 12.61 3.70 12.00
C TYR A 31 14.07 3.27 11.86
N SER A 32 14.86 3.38 12.94
CA SER A 32 16.28 3.02 12.91
C SER A 32 16.53 1.56 12.53
N GLN A 33 15.69 0.64 13.02
CA GLN A 33 15.80 -0.78 12.71
C GLN A 33 15.46 -1.04 11.23
N VAL A 34 14.40 -0.41 10.72
CA VAL A 34 13.97 -0.57 9.32
C VAL A 34 15.00 0.03 8.37
N VAL A 35 15.59 1.18 8.71
CA VAL A 35 16.70 1.80 7.95
C VAL A 35 17.91 0.88 7.92
N GLY A 36 18.31 0.32 9.08
CA GLY A 36 19.41 -0.64 9.15
C GLY A 36 19.19 -1.87 8.27
N TYR A 37 17.97 -2.43 8.30
CA TYR A 37 17.60 -3.55 7.43
C TYR A 37 17.63 -3.18 5.95
N ALA A 38 17.09 -2.02 5.58
CA ALA A 38 17.10 -1.54 4.20
C ALA A 38 18.54 -1.32 3.68
N ALA A 39 19.41 -0.77 4.51
CA ALA A 39 20.83 -0.58 4.19
C ALA A 39 21.53 -1.93 3.98
N SER A 40 21.24 -2.94 4.81
CA SER A 40 21.79 -4.29 4.65
C SER A 40 21.35 -4.98 3.35
N LYS A 41 20.22 -4.56 2.78
CA LYS A 41 19.74 -4.98 1.45
C LYS A 41 20.37 -4.18 0.29
N GLY A 42 21.29 -3.29 0.58
CA GLY A 42 21.97 -2.47 -0.42
C GLY A 42 21.14 -1.27 -0.92
N LEU A 43 20.07 -0.87 -0.19
CA LEU A 43 19.28 0.28 -0.59
C LEU A 43 20.07 1.58 -0.37
N PRO A 44 20.36 2.36 -1.44
CA PRO A 44 21.08 3.61 -1.27
C PRO A 44 20.21 4.63 -0.53
N MET A 45 20.84 5.50 0.28
CA MET A 45 20.15 6.52 1.06
C MET A 45 18.99 5.93 1.88
N ALA A 46 19.20 4.80 2.53
CA ALA A 46 18.16 4.00 3.19
C ALA A 46 17.26 4.83 4.11
N GLY A 47 17.82 5.79 4.87
CA GLY A 47 17.04 6.69 5.72
C GLY A 47 16.01 7.49 4.93
N VAL A 48 16.42 8.15 3.85
CA VAL A 48 15.51 8.94 2.99
C VAL A 48 14.47 8.02 2.33
N ALA A 49 14.91 6.88 1.81
CA ALA A 49 14.03 5.93 1.15
C ALA A 49 12.94 5.39 2.10
N ILE A 50 13.29 5.05 3.34
CA ILE A 50 12.33 4.58 4.33
C ILE A 50 11.39 5.70 4.81
N ALA A 51 11.86 6.93 4.94
CA ALA A 51 11.01 8.08 5.26
C ALA A 51 9.96 8.32 4.15
N ILE A 52 10.37 8.27 2.88
CA ILE A 52 9.46 8.38 1.74
C ILE A 52 8.49 7.20 1.72
N ALA A 53 8.97 5.98 1.93
CA ALA A 53 8.13 4.79 1.99
C ALA A 53 7.03 4.92 3.06
N ALA A 54 7.39 5.32 4.27
CA ALA A 54 6.44 5.54 5.36
C ALA A 54 5.41 6.63 5.00
N ALA A 55 5.85 7.74 4.41
CA ALA A 55 4.96 8.82 3.96
C ALA A 55 3.99 8.33 2.87
N VAL A 56 4.46 7.60 1.87
CA VAL A 56 3.62 7.03 0.81
C VAL A 56 2.57 6.07 1.38
N GLU A 57 2.96 5.19 2.30
CA GLU A 57 2.04 4.24 2.92
C GLU A 57 1.00 4.93 3.79
N VAL A 58 1.40 5.86 4.65
CA VAL A 58 0.45 6.56 5.55
C VAL A 58 -0.49 7.46 4.75
N LEU A 59 0.04 8.32 3.89
CA LEU A 59 -0.77 9.26 3.10
C LEU A 59 -1.64 8.52 2.07
N GLY A 60 -1.08 7.52 1.39
CA GLY A 60 -1.82 6.67 0.46
C GLY A 60 -2.91 5.87 1.16
N GLY A 61 -2.61 5.28 2.31
CA GLY A 61 -3.58 4.57 3.14
C GLY A 61 -4.73 5.46 3.61
N ILE A 62 -4.45 6.67 4.08
CA ILE A 62 -5.47 7.67 4.46
C ILE A 62 -6.32 8.05 3.24
N ALA A 63 -5.70 8.29 2.09
CA ALA A 63 -6.40 8.65 0.87
C ALA A 63 -7.35 7.53 0.40
N ILE A 64 -6.91 6.27 0.42
CA ILE A 64 -7.75 5.10 0.13
C ILE A 64 -8.90 4.99 1.14
N LEU A 65 -8.61 5.13 2.44
CA LEU A 65 -9.63 5.05 3.50
C LEU A 65 -10.72 6.09 3.33
N ALA A 66 -10.33 7.35 3.17
CA ALA A 66 -11.27 8.47 2.99
C ALA A 66 -11.96 8.45 1.61
N GLY A 67 -11.40 7.75 0.64
CA GLY A 67 -11.85 7.84 -0.75
C GLY A 67 -11.55 9.18 -1.38
N PHE A 68 -10.35 9.71 -1.10
CA PHE A 68 -9.87 10.98 -1.63
C PHE A 68 -8.80 10.76 -2.69
N GLN A 69 -8.99 11.32 -3.88
CA GLN A 69 -8.11 11.11 -5.03
C GLN A 69 -7.77 9.63 -5.22
N THR A 70 -8.76 8.78 -5.03
CA THR A 70 -8.62 7.33 -4.84
C THR A 70 -7.88 6.66 -5.99
N ARG A 71 -8.15 7.06 -7.23
CA ARG A 71 -7.47 6.50 -8.41
C ARG A 71 -5.98 6.81 -8.41
N ILE A 72 -5.61 8.04 -8.06
CA ILE A 72 -4.20 8.47 -7.98
C ILE A 72 -3.51 7.74 -6.82
N ALA A 73 -4.11 7.72 -5.63
CA ALA A 73 -3.56 7.01 -4.47
C ALA A 73 -3.34 5.51 -4.76
N ALA A 74 -4.29 4.86 -5.44
CA ALA A 74 -4.17 3.47 -5.83
C ALA A 74 -3.00 3.23 -6.80
N TRP A 75 -2.81 4.09 -7.80
CA TRP A 75 -1.67 4.01 -8.71
C TRP A 75 -0.33 4.26 -8.01
N VAL A 76 -0.26 5.26 -7.12
CA VAL A 76 0.96 5.55 -6.36
C VAL A 76 1.35 4.36 -5.50
N LEU A 77 0.41 3.77 -4.77
CA LEU A 77 0.67 2.58 -3.94
C LEU A 77 1.01 1.35 -4.78
N PHE A 78 0.38 1.18 -5.95
CA PHE A 78 0.72 0.10 -6.88
C PHE A 78 2.17 0.20 -7.34
N VAL A 79 2.59 1.37 -7.83
CA VAL A 79 3.97 1.60 -8.29
C VAL A 79 4.97 1.45 -7.14
N TYR A 80 4.62 1.93 -5.94
CA TYR A 80 5.43 1.79 -4.74
C TYR A 80 5.68 0.32 -4.35
N LEU A 81 4.68 -0.55 -4.49
CA LEU A 81 4.82 -1.98 -4.14
C LEU A 81 5.78 -2.75 -5.07
N ILE A 82 6.04 -2.26 -6.29
CA ILE A 82 6.96 -2.93 -7.22
C ILE A 82 8.38 -2.98 -6.62
N PRO A 83 9.08 -1.85 -6.38
CA PRO A 83 10.42 -1.89 -5.80
C PRO A 83 10.43 -2.48 -4.39
N THR A 84 9.39 -2.26 -3.59
CA THR A 84 9.27 -2.83 -2.25
C THR A 84 9.31 -4.36 -2.31
N SER A 85 8.55 -4.97 -3.20
CA SER A 85 8.54 -6.43 -3.37
C SER A 85 9.87 -6.97 -3.88
N LEU A 86 10.49 -6.30 -4.85
CA LEU A 86 11.74 -6.74 -5.46
C LEU A 86 12.94 -6.60 -4.52
N VAL A 87 12.97 -5.59 -3.67
CA VAL A 87 14.11 -5.32 -2.76
C VAL A 87 13.95 -6.09 -1.45
N PHE A 88 12.79 -6.04 -0.82
CA PHE A 88 12.60 -6.59 0.53
C PHE A 88 12.11 -8.04 0.55
N HIS A 89 11.46 -8.51 -0.51
CA HIS A 89 10.90 -9.85 -0.61
C HIS A 89 11.49 -10.64 -1.78
N ASN A 90 12.80 -10.51 -2.00
CA ASN A 90 13.56 -11.18 -3.05
C ASN A 90 13.85 -12.66 -2.68
N PHE A 91 12.80 -13.43 -2.48
CA PHE A 91 12.85 -14.82 -1.99
C PHE A 91 13.74 -15.74 -2.84
N TRP A 92 13.94 -15.44 -4.10
CA TRP A 92 14.82 -16.22 -5.02
C TRP A 92 16.30 -16.15 -4.64
N THR A 93 16.71 -15.26 -3.74
CA THR A 93 18.09 -15.18 -3.20
C THR A 93 18.21 -15.83 -1.83
N MET A 94 17.14 -16.40 -1.29
CA MET A 94 17.05 -16.95 0.06
C MET A 94 16.88 -18.46 0.04
N GLN A 95 17.03 -19.11 1.20
CA GLN A 95 16.84 -20.55 1.37
C GLN A 95 16.04 -20.86 2.65
N GLY A 96 15.44 -22.05 2.70
CA GLY A 96 14.72 -22.55 3.86
C GLY A 96 13.50 -21.72 4.22
N MET A 97 13.27 -21.50 5.51
CA MET A 97 12.11 -20.75 6.02
C MET A 97 12.10 -19.31 5.54
N ALA A 98 13.26 -18.64 5.48
CA ALA A 98 13.36 -17.26 5.01
C ALA A 98 12.88 -17.11 3.55
N GLN A 99 13.18 -18.07 2.70
CA GLN A 99 12.68 -18.11 1.32
C GLN A 99 11.16 -18.25 1.30
N GLN A 100 10.62 -19.17 2.08
CA GLN A 100 9.18 -19.43 2.12
C GLN A 100 8.40 -18.22 2.64
N ASP A 101 8.84 -17.61 3.73
CA ASP A 101 8.21 -16.43 4.30
C ASP A 101 8.23 -15.25 3.34
N ASN A 102 9.37 -14.98 2.71
CA ASN A 102 9.47 -13.88 1.76
C ASN A 102 8.70 -14.14 0.46
N MET A 103 8.59 -15.38 0.02
CA MET A 103 7.71 -15.75 -1.11
C MET A 103 6.24 -15.43 -0.77
N ILE A 104 5.79 -15.76 0.43
CA ILE A 104 4.43 -15.44 0.88
C ILE A 104 4.21 -13.92 0.91
N HIS A 105 5.17 -13.15 1.41
CA HIS A 105 5.09 -11.68 1.40
C HIS A 105 5.05 -11.11 -0.01
N PHE A 106 5.86 -11.64 -0.91
CA PHE A 106 5.86 -11.25 -2.33
C PHE A 106 4.49 -11.51 -2.98
N LEU A 107 3.94 -12.71 -2.79
CA LEU A 107 2.63 -13.08 -3.34
C LEU A 107 1.50 -12.25 -2.74
N LYS A 108 1.55 -11.92 -1.45
CA LYS A 108 0.59 -10.99 -0.81
C LYS A 108 0.65 -9.60 -1.45
N ASN A 109 1.84 -9.09 -1.72
CA ASN A 109 1.99 -7.81 -2.40
C ASN A 109 1.39 -7.83 -3.81
N ILE A 110 1.58 -8.92 -4.57
CA ILE A 110 0.91 -9.10 -5.88
C ILE A 110 -0.61 -9.06 -5.73
N SER A 111 -1.17 -9.71 -4.73
CA SER A 111 -2.62 -9.69 -4.47
C SER A 111 -3.12 -8.29 -4.13
N ILE A 112 -2.37 -7.54 -3.31
CA ILE A 112 -2.68 -6.14 -2.98
C ILE A 112 -2.61 -5.27 -4.24
N MET A 113 -1.59 -5.46 -5.08
CA MET A 113 -1.46 -4.75 -6.36
C MET A 113 -2.66 -4.99 -7.27
N GLY A 114 -3.16 -6.23 -7.34
CA GLY A 114 -4.39 -6.56 -8.06
C GLY A 114 -5.60 -5.80 -7.54
N GLY A 115 -5.77 -5.75 -6.22
CA GLY A 115 -6.82 -4.95 -5.57
C GLY A 115 -6.71 -3.44 -5.85
N LEU A 116 -5.48 -2.90 -5.83
CA LEU A 116 -5.23 -1.50 -6.16
C LEU A 116 -5.57 -1.16 -7.62
N LEU A 117 -5.28 -2.07 -8.57
CA LEU A 117 -5.67 -1.89 -9.97
C LEU A 117 -7.20 -1.86 -10.15
N ILE A 118 -7.90 -2.77 -9.47
CA ILE A 118 -9.37 -2.78 -9.47
C ILE A 118 -9.91 -1.47 -8.91
N LEU A 119 -9.32 -0.98 -7.81
CA LEU A 119 -9.71 0.28 -7.19
C LEU A 119 -9.39 1.49 -8.08
N ALA A 120 -8.24 1.50 -8.74
CA ALA A 120 -7.86 2.53 -9.70
C ALA A 120 -8.81 2.60 -10.90
N ALA A 121 -9.27 1.45 -11.39
CA ALA A 121 -10.21 1.37 -12.50
C ALA A 121 -11.61 1.85 -12.11
N ASN A 122 -12.13 1.40 -10.96
CA ASN A 122 -13.51 1.63 -10.55
C ASN A 122 -13.72 2.90 -9.71
N GLY A 123 -12.67 3.38 -9.00
CA GLY A 123 -12.76 4.53 -8.10
C GLY A 123 -13.32 4.20 -6.72
N ALA A 124 -13.57 5.23 -5.92
CA ALA A 124 -13.86 5.12 -4.49
C ALA A 124 -15.28 4.65 -4.14
N GLY A 125 -16.21 4.67 -5.10
CA GLY A 125 -17.64 4.43 -4.82
C GLY A 125 -18.34 5.62 -4.17
N GLY A 126 -19.65 5.49 -3.95
CA GLY A 126 -20.51 6.58 -3.49
C GLY A 126 -20.27 7.06 -2.05
N ALA A 127 -19.74 6.19 -1.19
CA ALA A 127 -19.39 6.53 0.20
C ALA A 127 -17.93 7.02 0.29
N SER A 128 -17.63 8.19 -0.30
CA SER A 128 -16.27 8.70 -0.43
C SER A 128 -16.23 10.22 -0.54
N VAL A 129 -15.08 10.81 -0.26
CA VAL A 129 -14.81 12.24 -0.47
C VAL A 129 -14.89 12.58 -1.96
N ASP A 130 -14.38 11.71 -2.85
CA ASP A 130 -14.47 11.91 -4.29
C ASP A 130 -15.91 12.05 -4.78
N ALA A 131 -16.81 11.17 -4.30
CA ALA A 131 -18.23 11.25 -4.65
C ALA A 131 -18.92 12.49 -4.08
N SER A 132 -18.53 12.93 -2.87
CA SER A 132 -19.08 14.15 -2.26
C SER A 132 -18.67 15.41 -3.01
N ARG A 133 -17.47 15.45 -3.55
CA ARG A 133 -16.98 16.55 -4.38
C ARG A 133 -17.69 16.61 -5.73
N ALA A 134 -17.83 15.46 -6.39
CA ALA A 134 -18.51 15.37 -7.68
C ALA A 134 -19.99 15.79 -7.64
N ARG A 135 -20.64 15.75 -6.46
CA ARG A 135 -22.02 16.22 -6.27
C ARG A 135 -22.14 17.73 -6.05
N LYS A 136 -21.03 18.40 -5.78
CA LYS A 136 -20.99 19.85 -5.51
C LYS A 136 -20.48 20.68 -6.70
N SER A 137 -19.90 20.01 -7.71
CA SER A 137 -19.47 20.60 -8.99
C SER A 137 -20.56 20.47 -10.05
#